data_a99bda8134d10f90004774812d13e86c
#
_entry.id   a99bda8134d10f90004774812d13e86c
#
_cell.length_a   1.000
_cell.length_b   1.000
_cell.length_c   1.000
_cell.angle_alpha   90.00
_cell.angle_beta   90.00
_cell.angle_gamma   90.00
#
_symmetry.space_group_name_H-M   'P 1'
#
loop_
_entity.id
_entity.type
_entity.pdbx_description
1 polymer ?
#
loop_
_entity_poly.entity_id
_entity_poly.type
_entity_poly.pdbx_seq_one_letter_code
_entity_poly.pdbx_strand_id
1 'polypeptide(L)'
;MHVQVRTLLSAPFRLMIASGLVLGVAVGVTAQPRDQNGAGNAQDDAAILRQGQEVTAKVCSTCHELDDIYKKRKTLREWDETVADMATRGAEATPGQFALVKRYLTRTWGSLPVNTATPEEFRAVLGLTEKEAAVIVEYRKAHGPFADRAALSRVEGLDQAKLDAQLDALVFAK
;
A
#
# COMPACT_ATOMS: atom_id res chain seq x y z
N MET A 1 58.54 27.28 35.86
CA MET A 1 59.23 25.96 36.02
C MET A 1 59.26 25.29 34.68
N HIS A 2 60.49 25.20 34.11
CA HIS A 2 60.76 24.58 32.83
C HIS A 2 60.86 23.05 33.01
N VAL A 3 60.28 22.28 32.12
CA VAL A 3 60.66 20.90 31.93
C VAL A 3 60.80 20.60 30.45
N GLN A 4 61.98 20.16 30.15
CA GLN A 4 62.66 19.90 28.90
C GLN A 4 62.01 18.79 28.07
N VAL A 5 61.99 19.06 26.76
CA VAL A 5 61.84 18.10 25.66
C VAL A 5 63.02 17.18 25.56
N ARG A 6 62.82 15.87 25.46
CA ARG A 6 63.83 14.91 25.03
C ARG A 6 63.40 14.21 23.75
N THR A 7 64.03 14.65 22.70
CA THR A 7 64.12 13.99 21.38
C THR A 7 64.89 12.72 21.50
N LEU A 8 64.39 11.60 21.00
CA LEU A 8 65.17 10.41 20.68
C LEU A 8 65.00 10.03 19.21
N LEU A 9 66.15 10.07 18.55
CA LEU A 9 66.37 9.73 17.15
C LEU A 9 66.28 8.20 16.88
N SER A 10 65.81 7.90 15.71
CA SER A 10 66.35 6.92 14.72
C SER A 10 66.26 5.43 14.94
N ALA A 11 65.61 4.77 13.99
CA ALA A 11 66.21 3.72 13.18
C ALA A 11 65.39 3.43 11.90
N PRO A 12 65.98 3.27 10.75
CA PRO A 12 65.22 2.96 9.53
C PRO A 12 65.04 1.42 9.43
N PHE A 13 63.80 0.97 9.49
CA PHE A 13 63.45 -0.42 9.23
C PHE A 13 63.19 -0.58 7.72
N ARG A 14 64.14 -1.23 7.04
CA ARG A 14 64.00 -1.67 5.65
C ARG A 14 62.95 -2.78 5.59
N LEU A 15 61.78 -2.47 5.04
CA LEU A 15 60.78 -3.49 4.75
C LEU A 15 60.91 -3.93 3.31
N MET A 16 61.26 -5.23 3.15
CA MET A 16 61.25 -5.93 1.88
C MET A 16 59.85 -6.02 1.32
N ILE A 17 59.69 -5.53 0.10
CA ILE A 17 58.43 -5.64 -0.68
C ILE A 17 58.44 -7.07 -1.27
N ALA A 18 57.66 -7.96 -0.70
CA ALA A 18 57.29 -9.22 -1.33
C ALA A 18 56.02 -8.93 -2.19
N SER A 19 56.22 -8.94 -3.52
CA SER A 19 55.14 -8.85 -4.50
C SER A 19 54.30 -10.14 -4.47
N GLY A 20 53.24 -10.13 -3.69
CA GLY A 20 52.19 -11.14 -3.72
C GLY A 20 51.05 -10.67 -4.66
N LEU A 21 50.96 -11.29 -5.82
CA LEU A 21 49.87 -11.10 -6.76
C LEU A 21 48.59 -11.72 -6.17
N VAL A 22 47.77 -10.96 -5.49
CA VAL A 22 46.44 -11.40 -5.04
C VAL A 22 45.46 -11.17 -6.19
N LEU A 23 45.10 -12.27 -6.88
CA LEU A 23 43.93 -12.28 -7.77
C LEU A 23 42.66 -12.06 -6.90
N GLY A 24 42.22 -10.81 -6.80
CA GLY A 24 40.93 -10.48 -6.21
C GLY A 24 39.82 -10.93 -7.13
N VAL A 25 39.13 -12.01 -6.77
CA VAL A 25 37.84 -12.36 -7.36
C VAL A 25 36.83 -11.29 -6.88
N ALA A 26 36.56 -10.31 -7.73
CA ALA A 26 35.47 -9.37 -7.50
C ALA A 26 34.14 -10.14 -7.63
N VAL A 27 33.56 -10.55 -6.50
CA VAL A 27 32.19 -11.01 -6.44
C VAL A 27 31.33 -9.78 -6.71
N GLY A 28 30.92 -9.62 -7.96
CA GLY A 28 29.97 -8.60 -8.37
C GLY A 28 28.63 -8.87 -7.66
N VAL A 29 28.37 -8.17 -6.57
CA VAL A 29 27.02 -8.05 -6.01
C VAL A 29 26.21 -7.26 -7.03
N THR A 30 25.52 -7.97 -7.92
CA THR A 30 24.51 -7.37 -8.77
C THR A 30 23.37 -6.92 -7.84
N ALA A 31 23.36 -5.64 -7.50
CA ALA A 31 22.20 -5.02 -6.87
C ALA A 31 21.02 -5.20 -7.83
N GLN A 32 20.07 -6.05 -7.47
CA GLN A 32 18.81 -6.16 -8.18
C GLN A 32 18.12 -4.79 -8.15
N PRO A 33 17.60 -4.30 -9.28
CA PRO A 33 16.82 -3.08 -9.29
C PRO A 33 15.65 -3.27 -8.30
N ARG A 34 15.66 -2.53 -7.21
CA ARG A 34 14.47 -2.40 -6.36
C ARG A 34 13.40 -1.81 -7.25
N ASP A 35 12.27 -2.47 -7.30
CA ASP A 35 11.09 -2.04 -8.04
C ASP A 35 10.58 -0.71 -7.42
N GLN A 36 11.14 0.40 -7.88
CA GLN A 36 10.84 1.74 -7.37
C GLN A 36 9.40 2.17 -7.71
N ASN A 37 8.75 1.46 -8.65
CA ASN A 37 7.37 1.73 -9.04
C ASN A 37 6.36 1.39 -7.92
N GLY A 38 6.65 0.40 -7.08
CA GLY A 38 5.77 0.04 -5.97
C GLY A 38 5.73 1.09 -4.85
N ALA A 39 6.88 1.70 -4.53
CA ALA A 39 6.96 2.72 -3.47
C ALA A 39 6.32 4.06 -3.89
N GLY A 40 6.50 4.47 -5.16
CA GLY A 40 5.86 5.67 -5.72
C GLY A 40 4.33 5.57 -5.68
N ASN A 41 3.79 4.45 -6.15
CA ASN A 41 2.35 4.22 -6.17
C ASN A 41 1.71 4.20 -4.77
N ALA A 42 2.39 3.68 -3.75
CA ALA A 42 1.87 3.66 -2.38
C ALA A 42 1.84 5.07 -1.74
N GLN A 43 2.83 5.91 -2.02
CA GLN A 43 2.87 7.29 -1.54
C GLN A 43 1.80 8.14 -2.21
N ASP A 44 1.60 7.99 -3.52
CA ASP A 44 0.56 8.67 -4.28
C ASP A 44 -0.84 8.25 -3.78
N ASP A 45 -1.07 6.97 -3.53
CA ASP A 45 -2.32 6.47 -2.95
C ASP A 45 -2.58 7.08 -1.57
N ALA A 46 -1.58 7.11 -0.69
CA ALA A 46 -1.72 7.71 0.63
C ALA A 46 -2.05 9.22 0.56
N ALA A 47 -1.42 9.95 -0.36
CA ALA A 47 -1.72 11.37 -0.58
C ALA A 47 -3.15 11.60 -1.06
N ILE A 48 -3.60 10.80 -2.03
CA ILE A 48 -4.98 10.87 -2.56
C ILE A 48 -6.00 10.50 -1.48
N LEU A 49 -5.72 9.51 -0.63
CA LEU A 49 -6.62 9.15 0.46
C LEU A 49 -6.73 10.26 1.52
N ARG A 50 -5.62 10.92 1.87
CA ARG A 50 -5.67 12.10 2.75
C ARG A 50 -6.53 13.22 2.15
N GLN A 51 -6.30 13.54 0.88
CA GLN A 51 -7.12 14.53 0.18
C GLN A 51 -8.60 14.13 0.14
N GLY A 52 -8.89 12.84 -0.10
CA GLY A 52 -10.24 12.30 -0.06
C GLY A 52 -10.89 12.43 1.31
N GLN A 53 -10.15 12.19 2.39
CA GLN A 53 -10.60 12.38 3.76
C GLN A 53 -10.99 13.86 4.03
N GLU A 54 -10.11 14.78 3.66
CA GLU A 54 -10.37 16.23 3.84
C GLU A 54 -11.60 16.70 3.08
N VAL A 55 -11.72 16.26 1.81
CA VAL A 55 -12.89 16.59 0.98
C VAL A 55 -14.15 15.96 1.55
N THR A 56 -14.10 14.70 2.01
CA THR A 56 -15.24 14.02 2.64
C THR A 56 -15.69 14.77 3.88
N ALA A 57 -14.74 15.15 4.75
CA ALA A 57 -15.07 15.94 5.94
C ALA A 57 -15.75 17.26 5.55
N LYS A 58 -15.21 17.99 4.58
CA LYS A 58 -15.75 19.29 4.16
C LYS A 58 -17.14 19.19 3.54
N VAL A 59 -17.36 18.22 2.65
CA VAL A 59 -18.61 18.09 1.88
C VAL A 59 -19.71 17.47 2.73
N CYS A 60 -19.42 16.42 3.49
CA CYS A 60 -20.45 15.65 4.19
C CYS A 60 -20.84 16.26 5.55
N SER A 61 -19.92 16.94 6.24
CA SER A 61 -20.23 17.54 7.56
C SER A 61 -21.22 18.71 7.50
N THR A 62 -21.55 19.20 6.32
CA THR A 62 -22.56 20.24 6.13
C THR A 62 -23.95 19.78 6.59
N CYS A 63 -24.24 18.48 6.47
CA CYS A 63 -25.56 17.92 6.77
C CYS A 63 -25.53 16.74 7.73
N HIS A 64 -24.34 16.12 7.96
CA HIS A 64 -24.18 14.89 8.75
C HIS A 64 -23.10 15.03 9.80
N GLU A 65 -23.24 14.30 10.91
CA GLU A 65 -22.08 13.92 11.71
C GLU A 65 -21.29 12.86 10.95
N LEU A 66 -19.97 13.03 10.85
CA LEU A 66 -19.12 12.11 10.08
C LEU A 66 -19.15 10.68 10.62
N ASP A 67 -19.32 10.53 11.94
CA ASP A 67 -19.44 9.22 12.59
C ASP A 67 -20.62 8.42 12.06
N ASP A 68 -21.71 9.07 11.64
CA ASP A 68 -22.87 8.39 11.06
C ASP A 68 -22.56 7.77 9.69
N ILE A 69 -21.66 8.41 8.93
CA ILE A 69 -21.18 7.90 7.64
C ILE A 69 -20.29 6.67 7.87
N TYR A 70 -19.44 6.70 8.90
CA TYR A 70 -18.42 5.69 9.17
C TYR A 70 -18.93 4.45 9.93
N LYS A 71 -20.17 4.44 10.38
CA LYS A 71 -20.76 3.31 11.11
C LYS A 71 -20.95 2.04 10.28
N LYS A 72 -21.03 2.14 8.97
CA LYS A 72 -21.35 1.03 8.08
C LYS A 72 -20.31 0.89 6.97
N ARG A 73 -19.81 -0.33 6.79
CA ARG A 73 -19.05 -0.67 5.61
C ARG A 73 -20.00 -0.95 4.45
N LYS A 74 -19.66 -0.48 3.26
CA LYS A 74 -20.45 -0.64 2.04
C LYS A 74 -19.56 -1.15 0.90
N THR A 75 -20.12 -1.88 -0.03
CA THR A 75 -19.45 -2.25 -1.27
C THR A 75 -19.13 -1.03 -2.12
N LEU A 76 -18.24 -1.17 -3.10
CA LEU A 76 -17.93 -0.11 -4.07
C LEU A 76 -19.21 0.47 -4.68
N ARG A 77 -20.12 -0.40 -5.13
CA ARG A 77 -21.40 0.01 -5.74
C ARG A 77 -22.28 0.78 -4.77
N GLU A 78 -22.43 0.30 -3.54
CA GLU A 78 -23.25 0.98 -2.52
C GLU A 78 -22.67 2.34 -2.12
N TRP A 79 -21.33 2.51 -2.12
CA TRP A 79 -20.73 3.83 -1.94
C TRP A 79 -20.98 4.76 -3.12
N ASP A 80 -20.91 4.25 -4.37
CA ASP A 80 -21.24 5.02 -5.57
C ASP A 80 -22.68 5.51 -5.54
N GLU A 81 -23.62 4.63 -5.23
CA GLU A 81 -25.05 4.96 -5.07
C GLU A 81 -25.29 5.96 -3.94
N THR A 82 -24.62 5.79 -2.80
CA THR A 82 -24.74 6.68 -1.64
C THR A 82 -24.26 8.10 -1.98
N VAL A 83 -23.10 8.24 -2.60
CA VAL A 83 -22.55 9.57 -2.95
C VAL A 83 -23.40 10.23 -4.05
N ALA A 84 -23.90 9.47 -5.00
CA ALA A 84 -24.81 9.98 -6.03
C ALA A 84 -26.14 10.48 -5.41
N ASP A 85 -26.71 9.74 -4.46
CA ASP A 85 -27.92 10.17 -3.73
C ASP A 85 -27.66 11.45 -2.93
N MET A 86 -26.52 11.59 -2.26
CA MET A 86 -26.17 12.82 -1.54
C MET A 86 -26.03 14.02 -2.49
N ALA A 87 -25.46 13.82 -3.68
CA ALA A 87 -25.41 14.89 -4.70
C ALA A 87 -26.81 15.35 -5.12
N THR A 88 -27.75 14.41 -5.30
CA THR A 88 -29.15 14.76 -5.63
C THR A 88 -29.91 15.46 -4.49
N ARG A 89 -29.46 15.23 -3.23
CA ARG A 89 -30.02 15.89 -2.02
C ARG A 89 -29.38 17.25 -1.73
N GLY A 90 -28.49 17.73 -2.57
CA GLY A 90 -27.88 19.04 -2.47
C GLY A 90 -26.50 19.10 -1.83
N ALA A 91 -25.78 17.97 -1.73
CA ALA A 91 -24.37 18.02 -1.39
C ALA A 91 -23.59 18.72 -2.52
N GLU A 92 -22.88 19.79 -2.18
CA GLU A 92 -22.16 20.61 -3.15
C GLU A 92 -20.69 20.22 -3.24
N ALA A 93 -20.30 19.67 -4.39
CA ALA A 93 -18.91 19.33 -4.71
C ALA A 93 -18.72 19.27 -6.23
N THR A 94 -17.49 19.46 -6.69
CA THR A 94 -17.15 19.22 -8.09
C THR A 94 -17.12 17.71 -8.39
N PRO A 95 -17.25 17.30 -9.66
CA PRO A 95 -17.13 15.87 -10.01
C PRO A 95 -15.84 15.23 -9.52
N GLY A 96 -14.69 15.96 -9.56
CA GLY A 96 -13.42 15.50 -9.04
C GLY A 96 -13.43 15.31 -7.51
N GLN A 97 -14.09 16.19 -6.78
CA GLN A 97 -14.26 16.06 -5.34
C GLN A 97 -15.13 14.87 -4.98
N PHE A 98 -16.24 14.64 -5.67
CA PHE A 98 -17.04 13.42 -5.47
C PHE A 98 -16.26 12.14 -5.79
N ALA A 99 -15.40 12.15 -6.80
CA ALA A 99 -14.52 11.01 -7.10
C ALA A 99 -13.53 10.73 -5.95
N LEU A 100 -12.96 11.78 -5.34
CA LEU A 100 -12.09 11.65 -4.15
C LEU A 100 -12.85 11.11 -2.94
N VAL A 101 -14.08 11.61 -2.68
CA VAL A 101 -14.97 11.11 -1.62
C VAL A 101 -15.21 9.61 -1.81
N LYS A 102 -15.66 9.20 -3.00
CA LYS A 102 -15.92 7.78 -3.30
C LYS A 102 -14.67 6.91 -3.10
N ARG A 103 -13.53 7.34 -3.62
CA ARG A 103 -12.26 6.61 -3.46
C ARG A 103 -11.87 6.46 -1.99
N TYR A 104 -11.96 7.53 -1.19
CA TYR A 104 -11.67 7.48 0.24
C TYR A 104 -12.63 6.55 0.99
N LEU A 105 -13.93 6.71 0.80
CA LEU A 105 -14.93 5.87 1.47
C LEU A 105 -14.80 4.40 1.10
N THR A 106 -14.59 4.09 -0.18
CA THR A 106 -14.39 2.71 -0.63
C THR A 106 -13.12 2.09 -0.05
N ARG A 107 -12.01 2.84 -0.03
CA ARG A 107 -10.73 2.33 0.48
C ARG A 107 -10.75 2.15 2.00
N THR A 108 -11.36 3.07 2.75
CA THR A 108 -11.29 3.08 4.21
C THR A 108 -12.47 2.35 4.86
N TRP A 109 -13.65 2.47 4.26
CA TRP A 109 -14.91 1.95 4.77
C TRP A 109 -15.58 0.97 3.80
N GLY A 110 -14.78 0.37 2.94
CA GLY A 110 -15.25 -0.62 1.98
C GLY A 110 -15.64 -1.93 2.64
N SER A 111 -16.58 -2.63 2.01
CA SER A 111 -16.92 -4.05 2.25
C SER A 111 -16.67 -4.82 0.96
N LEU A 112 -15.94 -5.92 1.05
CA LEU A 112 -15.52 -6.72 -0.10
C LEU A 112 -16.01 -8.16 0.02
N PRO A 113 -17.09 -8.53 -0.65
CA PRO A 113 -17.54 -9.92 -0.71
C PRO A 113 -16.59 -10.74 -1.59
N VAL A 114 -15.55 -11.32 -0.99
CA VAL A 114 -14.38 -11.92 -1.66
C VAL A 114 -14.77 -12.94 -2.73
N ASN A 115 -15.86 -13.69 -2.49
CA ASN A 115 -16.29 -14.76 -3.37
C ASN A 115 -17.07 -14.31 -4.60
N THR A 116 -17.51 -13.06 -4.64
CA THR A 116 -18.25 -12.48 -5.79
C THR A 116 -17.58 -11.24 -6.37
N ALA A 117 -16.65 -10.61 -5.63
CA ALA A 117 -16.00 -9.39 -6.04
C ALA A 117 -15.30 -9.49 -7.41
N THR A 118 -15.38 -8.40 -8.14
CA THR A 118 -14.70 -8.20 -9.43
C THR A 118 -13.24 -7.76 -9.21
N PRO A 119 -12.37 -7.84 -10.24
CA PRO A 119 -11.02 -7.29 -10.15
C PRO A 119 -11.01 -5.80 -9.77
N GLU A 120 -11.97 -5.02 -10.26
CA GLU A 120 -12.10 -3.60 -9.93
C GLU A 120 -12.38 -3.38 -8.43
N GLU A 121 -13.29 -4.15 -7.84
CA GLU A 121 -13.61 -4.07 -6.41
C GLU A 121 -12.43 -4.46 -5.53
N PHE A 122 -11.66 -5.50 -5.89
CA PHE A 122 -10.41 -5.86 -5.23
C PHE A 122 -9.40 -4.70 -5.25
N ARG A 123 -9.25 -4.04 -6.40
CA ARG A 123 -8.36 -2.87 -6.54
C ARG A 123 -8.86 -1.69 -5.71
N ALA A 124 -10.13 -1.38 -5.80
CA ALA A 124 -10.72 -0.23 -5.13
C ALA A 124 -10.65 -0.35 -3.60
N VAL A 125 -11.00 -1.51 -3.04
CA VAL A 125 -11.04 -1.74 -1.59
C VAL A 125 -9.67 -2.05 -1.01
N LEU A 126 -8.90 -2.97 -1.61
CA LEU A 126 -7.64 -3.44 -1.04
C LEU A 126 -6.39 -2.68 -1.55
N GLY A 127 -6.52 -1.88 -2.61
CA GLY A 127 -5.36 -1.25 -3.25
C GLY A 127 -4.47 -2.21 -4.02
N LEU A 128 -5.01 -3.32 -4.45
CA LEU A 128 -4.28 -4.27 -5.26
C LEU A 128 -3.99 -3.70 -6.64
N THR A 129 -2.93 -4.19 -7.26
CA THR A 129 -2.68 -3.97 -8.69
C THR A 129 -3.68 -4.75 -9.52
N GLU A 130 -3.80 -4.41 -10.79
CA GLU A 130 -4.64 -5.16 -11.73
C GLU A 130 -4.25 -6.65 -11.81
N LYS A 131 -2.94 -6.92 -11.81
CA LYS A 131 -2.40 -8.28 -11.84
C LYS A 131 -2.78 -9.07 -10.58
N GLU A 132 -2.61 -8.49 -9.39
CA GLU A 132 -2.99 -9.13 -8.13
C GLU A 132 -4.49 -9.44 -8.09
N ALA A 133 -5.32 -8.49 -8.48
CA ALA A 133 -6.77 -8.68 -8.51
C ALA A 133 -7.21 -9.77 -9.51
N ALA A 134 -6.58 -9.81 -10.68
CA ALA A 134 -6.85 -10.84 -11.69
C ALA A 134 -6.49 -12.25 -11.19
N VAL A 135 -5.33 -12.40 -10.54
CA VAL A 135 -4.87 -13.69 -9.99
C VAL A 135 -5.85 -14.23 -8.93
N ILE A 136 -6.44 -13.38 -8.07
CA ILE A 136 -7.46 -13.81 -7.11
C ILE A 136 -8.69 -14.39 -7.83
N VAL A 137 -9.17 -13.68 -8.84
CA VAL A 137 -10.38 -14.12 -9.59
C VAL A 137 -10.12 -15.42 -10.34
N GLU A 138 -8.97 -15.58 -10.97
CA GLU A 138 -8.60 -16.82 -11.66
C GLU A 138 -8.40 -17.98 -10.67
N TYR A 139 -7.75 -17.74 -9.54
CA TYR A 139 -7.62 -18.74 -8.49
C TYR A 139 -8.98 -19.24 -8.00
N ARG A 140 -9.92 -18.32 -7.72
CA ARG A 140 -11.29 -18.64 -7.30
C ARG A 140 -12.04 -19.46 -8.35
N LYS A 141 -11.89 -19.15 -9.64
CA LYS A 141 -12.49 -19.93 -10.72
C LYS A 141 -11.96 -21.37 -10.78
N ALA A 142 -10.67 -21.55 -10.53
CA ALA A 142 -10.01 -22.86 -10.61
C ALA A 142 -10.23 -23.74 -9.36
N HIS A 143 -10.31 -23.13 -8.17
CA HIS A 143 -10.29 -23.84 -6.88
C HIS A 143 -11.57 -23.69 -6.06
N GLY A 144 -12.53 -22.91 -6.54
CA GLY A 144 -13.77 -22.60 -5.83
C GLY A 144 -13.66 -21.42 -4.86
N PRO A 145 -14.72 -21.15 -4.10
CA PRO A 145 -14.78 -20.00 -3.20
C PRO A 145 -13.80 -20.10 -2.04
N PHE A 146 -13.28 -18.95 -1.60
CA PHE A 146 -12.45 -18.85 -0.41
C PHE A 146 -13.31 -19.06 0.85
N ALA A 147 -12.88 -19.98 1.71
CA ALA A 147 -13.57 -20.23 2.97
C ALA A 147 -13.30 -19.11 3.99
N ASP A 148 -12.09 -18.58 3.98
CA ASP A 148 -11.59 -17.61 4.95
C ASP A 148 -10.38 -16.85 4.40
N ARG A 149 -9.83 -15.95 5.24
CA ARG A 149 -8.62 -15.19 4.93
C ARG A 149 -7.40 -16.08 4.67
N ALA A 150 -7.25 -17.17 5.41
CA ALA A 150 -6.11 -18.07 5.24
C ALA A 150 -6.13 -18.73 3.84
N ALA A 151 -7.32 -19.05 3.33
CA ALA A 151 -7.48 -19.53 1.97
C ALA A 151 -7.10 -18.47 0.93
N LEU A 152 -7.52 -17.22 1.12
CA LEU A 152 -7.16 -16.11 0.24
C LEU A 152 -5.64 -15.83 0.27
N SER A 153 -5.01 -15.92 1.42
CA SER A 153 -3.55 -15.68 1.57
C SER A 153 -2.67 -16.73 0.88
N ARG A 154 -3.22 -17.87 0.46
CA ARG A 154 -2.49 -18.89 -0.30
C ARG A 154 -2.34 -18.55 -1.78
N VAL A 155 -3.05 -17.53 -2.25
CA VAL A 155 -2.92 -17.08 -3.64
C VAL A 155 -1.55 -16.45 -3.82
N GLU A 156 -0.73 -17.04 -4.68
CA GLU A 156 0.63 -16.56 -4.93
C GLU A 156 0.63 -15.19 -5.62
N GLY A 157 1.62 -14.37 -5.29
CA GLY A 157 1.82 -13.05 -5.91
C GLY A 157 0.97 -11.94 -5.31
N LEU A 158 0.28 -12.17 -4.18
CA LEU A 158 -0.45 -11.12 -3.46
C LEU A 158 0.45 -10.41 -2.44
N ASP A 159 0.28 -9.10 -2.36
CA ASP A 159 0.84 -8.30 -1.27
C ASP A 159 0.04 -8.55 0.02
N GLN A 160 0.60 -9.37 0.91
CA GLN A 160 -0.03 -9.73 2.18
C GLN A 160 -0.25 -8.51 3.08
N ALA A 161 0.62 -7.51 3.02
CA ALA A 161 0.47 -6.29 3.82
C ALA A 161 -0.78 -5.51 3.44
N LYS A 162 -1.14 -5.48 2.15
CA LYS A 162 -2.40 -4.86 1.69
C LYS A 162 -3.63 -5.62 2.18
N LEU A 163 -3.57 -6.96 2.21
CA LEU A 163 -4.65 -7.78 2.77
C LEU A 163 -4.80 -7.54 4.27
N ASP A 164 -3.68 -7.47 5.00
CA ASP A 164 -3.66 -7.25 6.45
C ASP A 164 -4.18 -5.87 6.85
N ALA A 165 -3.87 -4.86 6.05
CA ALA A 165 -4.33 -3.49 6.28
C ALA A 165 -5.86 -3.33 6.14
N GLN A 166 -6.55 -4.29 5.49
CA GLN A 166 -7.98 -4.20 5.16
C GLN A 166 -8.78 -5.43 5.62
N LEU A 167 -8.34 -6.08 6.71
CA LEU A 167 -9.01 -7.31 7.22
C LEU A 167 -10.50 -7.13 7.46
N ASP A 168 -10.88 -5.99 8.04
CA ASP A 168 -12.28 -5.68 8.36
C ASP A 168 -13.16 -5.47 7.12
N ALA A 169 -12.57 -5.30 5.95
CA ALA A 169 -13.30 -5.18 4.71
C ALA A 169 -13.71 -6.54 4.12
N LEU A 170 -12.99 -7.62 4.45
CA LEU A 170 -13.16 -8.92 3.82
C LEU A 170 -14.39 -9.65 4.33
N VAL A 171 -15.27 -10.05 3.42
CA VAL A 171 -16.48 -10.82 3.72
C VAL A 171 -16.41 -12.15 2.96
N PHE A 172 -16.39 -13.27 3.72
CA PHE A 172 -16.28 -14.63 3.20
C PHE A 172 -17.63 -15.39 3.27
N ALA A 173 -18.74 -14.69 3.07
CA ALA A 173 -20.05 -15.34 3.01
C ALA A 173 -20.09 -16.40 1.90
N LYS A 174 -20.75 -17.53 2.21
CA LYS A 174 -20.99 -18.63 1.26
C LYS A 174 -22.07 -18.24 0.26
#